data_a1924ebd3a56181b7fd57d4485226e31
#
_entry.id   a1924ebd3a56181b7fd57d4485226e31
#
_cell.length_a   1.000
_cell.length_b   1.000
_cell.length_c   1.000
_cell.angle_alpha   90.00
_cell.angle_beta   90.00
_cell.angle_gamma   90.00
#
_symmetry.space_group_name_H-M   'P 1'
#
loop_
_entity.id
_entity.type
_entity.pdbx_description
1 polymer ?
#
loop_
_entity_poly.entity_id
_entity_poly.type
_entity_poly.pdbx_seq_one_letter_code
_entity_poly.pdbx_strand_id
1 'polypeptide(L)'
;RVRRSDVLSAWQGWRPLASDPHAEPGAPVSRDHIISTNPKTGVTFVTGGKWTTYREMAEDVVTTVCKEKEFRQARPCSTLTHKLFGAKGYKQNTAVKLIQKFGIGEDTAKPLAMTYGQRAFDVCYLSKPTGRRWPRFGKILIDGYPYIESEVEYACKEYVRSVSDMLCLRTRLAYLNVEAARSCIPRVADLMGESLGWNEVEKARQIEDAIQKLNEFGGPVPKRVNSAQKSFVGASTARDLKMLFKTLDIDGNGYLDVQEMAHAADLLGLDLNSQEVSEIFSKMDGAHDGRVYQTEFIDWWSTAQDNQLEAKLGKTLSSNLGSSRSSQGSFMG
;
A
#
# COMPACT_ATOMS: atom_id res chain seq x y z
N ARG A 1 -22.27 12.73 8.23
CA ARG A 1 -22.47 12.54 6.79
C ARG A 1 -21.11 12.15 6.17
N VAL A 2 -21.03 11.02 5.49
CA VAL A 2 -19.80 10.59 4.79
C VAL A 2 -19.68 11.38 3.49
N ARG A 3 -18.52 11.97 3.22
CA ARG A 3 -18.20 12.68 1.98
C ARG A 3 -17.45 11.75 1.03
N ARG A 4 -17.46 12.06 -0.26
CA ARG A 4 -16.72 11.29 -1.26
C ARG A 4 -15.20 11.31 -0.99
N SER A 5 -14.67 12.39 -0.45
CA SER A 5 -13.27 12.51 -0.01
C SER A 5 -12.89 11.58 1.15
N ASP A 6 -13.87 11.06 1.89
CA ASP A 6 -13.63 10.17 3.02
C ASP A 6 -13.49 8.70 2.57
N VAL A 7 -13.74 8.41 1.27
CA VAL A 7 -13.62 7.07 0.68
C VAL A 7 -12.17 6.81 0.34
N LEU A 8 -11.54 5.86 1.03
CA LEU A 8 -10.13 5.50 0.84
C LEU A 8 -9.91 4.57 -0.36
N SER A 9 -10.84 3.68 -0.63
CA SER A 9 -10.85 2.78 -1.78
C SER A 9 -12.26 2.27 -2.07
N ALA A 10 -12.54 2.01 -3.33
CA ALA A 10 -13.77 1.35 -3.76
C ALA A 10 -13.46 0.43 -4.94
N TRP A 11 -14.09 -0.73 -4.95
CA TRP A 11 -13.91 -1.72 -6.01
C TRP A 11 -15.21 -2.47 -6.26
N GLN A 12 -15.28 -3.12 -7.41
CA GLN A 12 -16.36 -4.03 -7.74
C GLN A 12 -15.82 -5.37 -8.25
N GLY A 13 -16.62 -6.41 -8.14
CA GLY A 13 -16.29 -7.72 -8.65
C GLY A 13 -17.54 -8.41 -9.19
N TRP A 14 -17.33 -9.42 -10.03
CA TRP A 14 -18.38 -10.24 -10.60
C TRP A 14 -18.41 -11.59 -9.89
N ARG A 15 -19.62 -12.06 -9.52
CA ARG A 15 -19.80 -13.43 -9.03
C ARG A 15 -20.16 -14.33 -10.19
N PRO A 16 -19.43 -15.42 -10.43
CA PRO A 16 -19.91 -16.47 -11.32
C PRO A 16 -21.09 -17.16 -10.65
N LEU A 17 -22.22 -17.18 -11.35
CA LEU A 17 -23.37 -17.98 -10.98
C LEU A 17 -23.44 -19.16 -11.93
N ALA A 18 -23.73 -20.36 -11.39
CA ALA A 18 -23.80 -21.56 -12.20
C ALA A 18 -25.27 -21.96 -12.39
N SER A 19 -25.63 -22.33 -13.61
CA SER A 19 -26.87 -23.06 -13.88
C SER A 19 -26.58 -24.54 -13.77
N ASP A 20 -27.43 -25.28 -13.04
CA ASP A 20 -27.33 -26.73 -13.00
C ASP A 20 -27.76 -27.29 -14.36
N PRO A 21 -26.86 -28.02 -15.06
CA PRO A 21 -27.18 -28.58 -16.35
C PRO A 21 -28.32 -29.62 -16.31
N HIS A 22 -28.67 -30.12 -15.11
CA HIS A 22 -29.75 -31.08 -14.89
C HIS A 22 -31.00 -30.43 -14.35
N ALA A 23 -31.03 -29.12 -14.12
CA ALA A 23 -32.20 -28.40 -13.66
C ALA A 23 -33.20 -28.13 -14.77
N GLU A 24 -34.49 -27.99 -14.42
CA GLU A 24 -35.53 -27.59 -15.35
C GLU A 24 -35.26 -26.23 -16.00
N PRO A 25 -35.66 -26.02 -17.26
CA PRO A 25 -35.51 -24.72 -17.93
C PRO A 25 -36.18 -23.59 -17.12
N GLY A 26 -35.42 -22.57 -16.77
CA GLY A 26 -35.87 -21.43 -15.96
C GLY A 26 -35.71 -21.60 -14.45
N ALA A 27 -35.08 -22.67 -13.99
CA ALA A 27 -34.69 -22.82 -12.59
C ALA A 27 -33.72 -21.68 -12.15
N PRO A 28 -33.81 -21.20 -10.90
CA PRO A 28 -32.92 -20.15 -10.41
C PRO A 28 -31.47 -20.64 -10.41
N VAL A 29 -30.55 -19.73 -10.74
CA VAL A 29 -29.12 -20.01 -10.69
C VAL A 29 -28.65 -20.43 -9.30
N SER A 30 -27.82 -21.47 -9.25
CA SER A 30 -27.28 -21.99 -7.99
C SER A 30 -26.23 -21.05 -7.40
N ARG A 31 -26.23 -20.94 -6.07
CA ARG A 31 -25.15 -20.33 -5.29
C ARG A 31 -24.14 -21.33 -4.76
N ASP A 32 -24.46 -22.62 -4.92
CA ASP A 32 -23.57 -23.72 -4.59
C ASP A 32 -22.73 -24.10 -5.81
N HIS A 33 -21.62 -24.81 -5.57
CA HIS A 33 -20.81 -25.31 -6.66
C HIS A 33 -21.48 -26.50 -7.35
N ILE A 34 -21.27 -26.61 -8.65
CA ILE A 34 -21.78 -27.66 -9.49
C ILE A 34 -20.62 -28.41 -10.12
N ILE A 35 -20.63 -29.73 -10.01
CA ILE A 35 -19.64 -30.62 -10.61
C ILE A 35 -20.31 -31.35 -11.75
N SER A 36 -19.70 -31.28 -12.94
CA SER A 36 -20.17 -32.00 -14.12
C SER A 36 -19.00 -32.56 -14.92
N THR A 37 -19.17 -33.76 -15.45
CA THR A 37 -18.14 -34.42 -16.26
C THR A 37 -18.63 -34.56 -17.71
N ASN A 38 -17.82 -34.08 -18.66
CA ASN A 38 -18.12 -34.25 -20.07
C ASN A 38 -17.97 -35.72 -20.46
N PRO A 39 -19.03 -36.40 -20.90
CA PRO A 39 -18.98 -37.84 -21.16
C PRO A 39 -18.09 -38.22 -22.36
N LYS A 40 -17.84 -37.27 -23.30
CA LYS A 40 -17.01 -37.54 -24.48
C LYS A 40 -15.53 -37.38 -24.18
N THR A 41 -15.14 -36.38 -23.38
CA THR A 41 -13.72 -36.07 -23.09
C THR A 41 -13.25 -36.58 -21.75
N GLY A 42 -14.17 -36.88 -20.83
CA GLY A 42 -13.85 -37.24 -19.45
C GLY A 42 -13.34 -36.08 -18.59
N VAL A 43 -13.43 -34.83 -19.10
CA VAL A 43 -13.02 -33.63 -18.36
C VAL A 43 -14.11 -33.28 -17.35
N THR A 44 -13.70 -33.16 -16.08
CA THR A 44 -14.60 -32.73 -14.99
C THR A 44 -14.47 -31.24 -14.80
N PHE A 45 -15.62 -30.56 -14.73
CA PHE A 45 -15.74 -29.11 -14.50
C PHE A 45 -16.31 -28.87 -13.11
N VAL A 46 -15.83 -27.81 -12.48
CA VAL A 46 -16.46 -27.25 -11.28
C VAL A 46 -16.75 -25.77 -11.51
N THR A 47 -17.96 -25.36 -11.26
CA THR A 47 -18.42 -23.97 -11.47
C THR A 47 -19.25 -23.50 -10.30
N GLY A 48 -19.36 -22.18 -10.11
CA GLY A 48 -20.11 -21.60 -9.00
C GLY A 48 -19.41 -21.70 -7.66
N GLY A 49 -20.20 -21.76 -6.60
CA GLY A 49 -19.72 -21.84 -5.21
C GLY A 49 -19.21 -20.51 -4.65
N LYS A 50 -18.42 -20.59 -3.60
CA LYS A 50 -17.84 -19.45 -2.89
C LYS A 50 -16.35 -19.65 -2.66
N TRP A 51 -15.58 -18.58 -2.76
CA TRP A 51 -14.15 -18.64 -2.45
C TRP A 51 -13.87 -19.15 -1.02
N THR A 52 -14.75 -18.84 -0.07
CA THR A 52 -14.59 -19.25 1.33
C THR A 52 -14.77 -20.75 1.55
N THR A 53 -15.41 -21.46 0.62
CA THR A 53 -15.66 -22.93 0.70
C THR A 53 -14.73 -23.73 -0.23
N TYR A 54 -13.64 -23.11 -0.73
CA TYR A 54 -12.75 -23.72 -1.72
C TYR A 54 -12.19 -25.10 -1.32
N ARG A 55 -11.94 -25.32 -0.03
CA ARG A 55 -11.44 -26.62 0.47
C ARG A 55 -12.49 -27.73 0.28
N GLU A 56 -13.73 -27.43 0.67
CA GLU A 56 -14.86 -28.36 0.52
C GLU A 56 -15.16 -28.62 -0.96
N MET A 57 -15.18 -27.58 -1.78
CA MET A 57 -15.31 -27.71 -3.23
C MET A 57 -14.24 -28.62 -3.82
N ALA A 58 -12.98 -28.45 -3.40
CA ALA A 58 -11.89 -29.30 -3.85
C ALA A 58 -12.04 -30.76 -3.40
N GLU A 59 -12.51 -30.99 -2.16
CA GLU A 59 -12.81 -32.33 -1.65
C GLU A 59 -13.90 -33.02 -2.46
N ASP A 60 -15.00 -32.31 -2.77
CA ASP A 60 -16.10 -32.86 -3.53
C ASP A 60 -15.70 -33.19 -4.96
N VAL A 61 -14.96 -32.29 -5.62
CA VAL A 61 -14.47 -32.55 -6.99
C VAL A 61 -13.54 -33.75 -7.05
N VAL A 62 -12.54 -33.81 -6.15
CA VAL A 62 -11.59 -34.93 -6.12
C VAL A 62 -12.30 -36.23 -5.78
N THR A 63 -13.23 -36.21 -4.83
CA THR A 63 -14.02 -37.40 -4.45
C THR A 63 -14.86 -37.89 -5.62
N THR A 64 -15.50 -36.96 -6.36
CA THR A 64 -16.30 -37.31 -7.55
C THR A 64 -15.41 -37.95 -8.64
N VAL A 65 -14.27 -37.33 -8.95
CA VAL A 65 -13.32 -37.87 -9.95
C VAL A 65 -12.81 -39.25 -9.53
N CYS A 66 -12.46 -39.44 -8.25
CA CYS A 66 -11.97 -40.72 -7.75
C CYS A 66 -13.04 -41.84 -7.88
N LYS A 67 -14.30 -41.50 -7.64
CA LYS A 67 -15.42 -42.44 -7.82
C LYS A 67 -15.66 -42.77 -9.29
N GLU A 68 -15.76 -41.76 -10.15
CA GLU A 68 -16.03 -41.92 -11.60
C GLU A 68 -14.92 -42.70 -12.32
N LYS A 69 -13.67 -42.50 -11.90
CA LYS A 69 -12.49 -43.17 -12.51
C LYS A 69 -12.08 -44.43 -11.76
N GLU A 70 -12.86 -44.86 -10.76
CA GLU A 70 -12.62 -46.09 -9.97
C GLU A 70 -11.20 -46.15 -9.38
N PHE A 71 -10.69 -45.05 -8.84
CA PHE A 71 -9.38 -45.03 -8.18
C PHE A 71 -9.41 -45.78 -6.84
N ARG A 72 -9.33 -47.12 -6.90
CA ARG A 72 -9.46 -48.02 -5.73
C ARG A 72 -8.44 -47.77 -4.62
N GLN A 73 -7.31 -47.17 -4.92
CA GLN A 73 -6.25 -46.83 -3.95
C GLN A 73 -6.38 -45.43 -3.37
N ALA A 74 -7.37 -44.64 -3.78
CA ALA A 74 -7.59 -43.32 -3.26
C ALA A 74 -7.94 -43.37 -1.77
N ARG A 75 -7.22 -42.60 -0.96
CA ARG A 75 -7.50 -42.49 0.47
C ARG A 75 -8.60 -41.44 0.70
N PRO A 76 -9.35 -41.53 1.81
CA PRO A 76 -10.27 -40.47 2.21
C PRO A 76 -9.56 -39.10 2.32
N CYS A 77 -10.30 -38.03 2.09
CA CYS A 77 -9.78 -36.68 2.22
C CYS A 77 -9.24 -36.42 3.64
N SER A 78 -8.04 -35.85 3.73
CA SER A 78 -7.37 -35.49 4.98
C SER A 78 -7.24 -33.99 5.18
N THR A 79 -7.78 -33.18 4.26
CA THR A 79 -7.56 -31.71 4.26
C THR A 79 -8.20 -30.98 5.44
N LEU A 80 -9.21 -31.57 6.11
CA LEU A 80 -9.79 -31.03 7.36
C LEU A 80 -8.74 -30.94 8.50
N THR A 81 -7.84 -31.88 8.57
CA THR A 81 -6.84 -31.98 9.65
C THR A 81 -5.45 -31.55 9.19
N HIS A 82 -5.28 -31.29 7.89
CA HIS A 82 -4.01 -30.86 7.33
C HIS A 82 -3.68 -29.44 7.76
N LYS A 83 -2.55 -29.26 8.44
CA LYS A 83 -2.08 -27.94 8.86
C LYS A 83 -1.49 -27.19 7.68
N LEU A 84 -1.99 -25.98 7.46
CA LEU A 84 -1.44 -25.07 6.46
C LEU A 84 0.03 -24.72 6.77
N PHE A 85 0.75 -24.35 5.74
CA PHE A 85 2.13 -23.92 5.85
C PHE A 85 2.23 -22.68 6.76
N GLY A 86 3.08 -22.74 7.77
CA GLY A 86 3.16 -21.72 8.83
C GLY A 86 2.34 -22.01 10.09
N ALA A 87 1.35 -22.93 10.03
CA ALA A 87 0.54 -23.24 11.21
C ALA A 87 1.27 -24.14 12.23
N LYS A 88 2.21 -24.98 11.76
CA LYS A 88 3.00 -25.84 12.65
C LYS A 88 3.94 -24.99 13.50
N GLY A 89 3.80 -25.07 14.82
CA GLY A 89 4.63 -24.33 15.78
C GLY A 89 4.10 -22.91 16.10
N TYR A 90 3.07 -22.41 15.41
CA TYR A 90 2.41 -21.16 15.75
C TYR A 90 1.76 -21.23 17.15
N LYS A 91 1.95 -20.17 17.93
CA LYS A 91 1.38 -19.99 19.27
C LYS A 91 0.92 -18.55 19.43
N GLN A 92 0.01 -18.29 20.35
CA GLN A 92 -0.48 -16.94 20.64
C GLN A 92 0.65 -15.94 20.99
N ASN A 93 1.73 -16.41 21.63
CA ASN A 93 2.89 -15.60 21.97
C ASN A 93 3.94 -15.47 20.83
N THR A 94 3.62 -15.91 19.60
CA THR A 94 4.53 -15.78 18.45
C THR A 94 4.92 -14.32 18.21
N ALA A 95 3.99 -13.37 18.29
CA ALA A 95 4.28 -11.95 18.14
C ALA A 95 5.29 -11.45 19.19
N VAL A 96 5.13 -11.85 20.46
CA VAL A 96 6.06 -11.47 21.53
C VAL A 96 7.47 -11.99 21.26
N LYS A 97 7.59 -13.22 20.76
CA LYS A 97 8.89 -13.80 20.37
C LYS A 97 9.55 -13.06 19.22
N LEU A 98 8.76 -12.58 18.23
CA LEU A 98 9.27 -11.75 17.16
C LEU A 98 9.84 -10.43 17.67
N ILE A 99 9.10 -9.75 18.58
CA ILE A 99 9.56 -8.51 19.22
C ILE A 99 10.88 -8.75 19.95
N GLN A 100 10.93 -9.77 20.81
CA GLN A 100 12.12 -10.08 21.62
C GLN A 100 13.34 -10.45 20.78
N LYS A 101 13.13 -11.27 19.75
CA LYS A 101 14.23 -11.79 18.93
C LYS A 101 14.78 -10.77 17.95
N PHE A 102 13.91 -10.03 17.28
CA PHE A 102 14.30 -9.15 16.16
C PHE A 102 14.24 -7.65 16.53
N GLY A 103 13.57 -7.27 17.61
CA GLY A 103 13.41 -5.86 17.97
C GLY A 103 12.51 -5.11 16.98
N ILE A 104 11.51 -5.77 16.42
CA ILE A 104 10.45 -5.15 15.60
C ILE A 104 9.38 -4.54 16.52
N GLY A 105 8.62 -3.56 16.00
CA GLY A 105 7.51 -2.94 16.74
C GLY A 105 6.33 -3.89 16.95
N GLU A 106 5.55 -3.64 17.99
CA GLU A 106 4.35 -4.44 18.31
C GLU A 106 3.31 -4.38 17.19
N ASP A 107 3.10 -3.18 16.63
CA ASP A 107 2.15 -2.92 15.54
C ASP A 107 2.49 -3.70 14.25
N THR A 108 3.75 -4.11 14.10
CA THR A 108 4.23 -4.94 13.00
C THR A 108 4.21 -6.41 13.37
N ALA A 109 4.65 -6.76 14.58
CA ALA A 109 4.80 -8.16 15.02
C ALA A 109 3.48 -8.91 15.07
N LYS A 110 2.40 -8.27 15.54
CA LYS A 110 1.07 -8.88 15.61
C LYS A 110 0.53 -9.24 14.21
N PRO A 111 0.44 -8.30 13.24
CA PRO A 111 0.02 -8.62 11.88
C PRO A 111 0.90 -9.67 11.21
N LEU A 112 2.22 -9.61 11.36
CA LEU A 112 3.13 -10.63 10.81
C LEU A 112 2.82 -12.02 11.37
N ALA A 113 2.67 -12.14 12.70
CA ALA A 113 2.36 -13.41 13.33
C ALA A 113 0.99 -13.98 12.88
N MET A 114 0.01 -13.11 12.68
CA MET A 114 -1.33 -13.50 12.22
C MET A 114 -1.33 -13.91 10.74
N THR A 115 -0.55 -13.22 9.90
CA THR A 115 -0.52 -13.45 8.45
C THR A 115 0.33 -14.66 8.08
N TYR A 116 1.53 -14.77 8.67
CA TYR A 116 2.53 -15.77 8.28
C TYR A 116 2.67 -16.93 9.28
N GLY A 117 2.03 -16.83 10.45
CA GLY A 117 2.17 -17.83 11.51
C GLY A 117 3.64 -17.98 11.94
N GLN A 118 4.15 -19.21 11.98
CA GLN A 118 5.56 -19.49 12.31
C GLN A 118 6.53 -18.93 11.26
N ARG A 119 6.09 -18.77 10.01
CA ARG A 119 6.92 -18.20 8.93
C ARG A 119 7.17 -16.70 9.07
N ALA A 120 6.49 -16.02 10.00
CA ALA A 120 6.83 -14.64 10.36
C ALA A 120 8.30 -14.48 10.78
N PHE A 121 8.93 -15.55 11.31
CA PHE A 121 10.36 -15.55 11.59
C PHE A 121 11.20 -15.46 10.32
N ASP A 122 10.79 -16.14 9.25
CA ASP A 122 11.49 -16.10 7.95
C ASP A 122 11.40 -14.69 7.34
N VAL A 123 10.24 -14.03 7.44
CA VAL A 123 10.08 -12.63 7.03
C VAL A 123 10.99 -11.71 7.84
N CYS A 124 11.05 -11.91 9.16
CA CYS A 124 11.88 -11.08 10.03
C CYS A 124 13.39 -11.29 9.81
N TYR A 125 13.83 -12.48 9.41
CA TYR A 125 15.23 -12.74 9.06
C TYR A 125 15.70 -11.96 7.82
N LEU A 126 14.79 -11.57 6.94
CA LEU A 126 15.07 -10.72 5.78
C LEU A 126 15.07 -9.23 6.12
N SER A 127 14.63 -8.87 7.34
CA SER A 127 14.46 -7.48 7.72
C SER A 127 15.79 -6.74 7.84
N LYS A 128 15.85 -5.56 7.23
CA LYS A 128 16.99 -4.63 7.31
C LYS A 128 16.84 -3.73 8.56
N PRO A 129 17.97 -3.24 9.13
CA PRO A 129 17.94 -2.28 10.24
C PRO A 129 17.20 -1.01 9.88
N THR A 130 16.45 -0.44 10.84
CA THR A 130 15.73 0.83 10.66
C THR A 130 16.61 2.06 10.83
N GLY A 131 17.80 1.89 11.42
CA GLY A 131 18.64 3.00 11.86
C GLY A 131 18.14 3.71 13.14
N ARG A 132 17.05 3.24 13.75
CA ARG A 132 16.46 3.80 14.98
C ARG A 132 16.81 2.94 16.19
N ARG A 133 16.80 3.57 17.39
CA ARG A 133 16.93 2.84 18.65
C ARG A 133 15.79 1.82 18.83
N TRP A 134 14.59 2.20 18.41
CA TRP A 134 13.41 1.33 18.40
C TRP A 134 12.37 1.80 17.37
N PRO A 135 11.73 0.89 16.62
CA PRO A 135 12.12 -0.52 16.43
C PRO A 135 13.48 -0.62 15.72
N ARG A 136 14.27 -1.63 16.05
CA ARG A 136 15.61 -1.83 15.46
C ARG A 136 15.56 -2.42 14.05
N PHE A 137 14.59 -3.29 13.79
CA PHE A 137 14.36 -3.95 12.50
C PHE A 137 12.91 -3.78 12.07
N GLY A 138 12.59 -4.14 10.83
CA GLY A 138 11.26 -4.01 10.25
C GLY A 138 11.00 -2.62 9.71
N LYS A 139 11.80 -2.21 8.70
CA LYS A 139 11.59 -0.95 7.99
C LYS A 139 10.20 -0.96 7.37
N ILE A 140 9.38 0.02 7.72
CA ILE A 140 8.00 0.16 7.26
C ILE A 140 7.99 0.49 5.77
N LEU A 141 7.15 -0.21 5.00
CA LEU A 141 6.95 -0.01 3.57
C LEU A 141 6.18 1.29 3.29
N ILE A 142 5.17 1.57 4.09
CA ILE A 142 4.32 2.77 4.00
C ILE A 142 3.85 3.19 5.38
N ASP A 143 3.95 4.46 5.71
CA ASP A 143 3.51 5.00 6.99
C ASP A 143 2.01 4.79 7.21
N GLY A 144 1.62 4.49 8.46
CA GLY A 144 0.23 4.24 8.85
C GLY A 144 -0.26 2.81 8.61
N TYR A 145 0.56 1.93 8.01
CA TYR A 145 0.25 0.52 7.79
C TYR A 145 1.35 -0.38 8.35
N PRO A 146 1.00 -1.60 8.79
CA PRO A 146 1.94 -2.47 9.50
C PRO A 146 2.87 -3.26 8.57
N TYR A 147 2.88 -2.96 7.28
CA TYR A 147 3.67 -3.70 6.29
C TYR A 147 5.13 -3.26 6.32
N ILE A 148 6.05 -4.23 6.25
CA ILE A 148 7.49 -4.00 6.24
C ILE A 148 8.11 -4.39 4.90
N GLU A 149 9.23 -3.75 4.56
CA GLU A 149 9.92 -3.97 3.27
C GLU A 149 10.29 -5.45 3.04
N SER A 150 10.65 -6.18 4.09
CA SER A 150 11.01 -7.60 3.97
C SER A 150 9.84 -8.52 3.58
N GLU A 151 8.58 -8.07 3.73
CA GLU A 151 7.44 -8.82 3.20
C GLU A 151 7.45 -8.84 1.68
N VAL A 152 7.97 -7.79 1.02
CA VAL A 152 8.11 -7.74 -0.44
C VAL A 152 9.11 -8.78 -0.92
N GLU A 153 10.30 -8.84 -0.30
CA GLU A 153 11.31 -9.85 -0.63
C GLU A 153 10.81 -11.26 -0.37
N TYR A 154 10.14 -11.47 0.78
CA TYR A 154 9.55 -12.75 1.11
C TYR A 154 8.46 -13.17 0.10
N ALA A 155 7.61 -12.24 -0.30
CA ALA A 155 6.55 -12.49 -1.27
C ALA A 155 7.09 -12.90 -2.65
N CYS A 156 8.25 -12.37 -3.07
CA CYS A 156 8.91 -12.79 -4.31
C CYS A 156 9.31 -14.29 -4.28
N LYS A 157 9.62 -14.83 -3.10
CA LYS A 157 9.89 -16.27 -2.89
C LYS A 157 8.60 -17.11 -2.93
N GLU A 158 7.44 -16.47 -2.75
CA GLU A 158 6.10 -17.07 -2.77
C GLU A 158 5.29 -16.71 -4.04
N TYR A 159 5.94 -16.62 -5.20
CA TYR A 159 5.34 -16.43 -6.51
C TYR A 159 4.73 -15.04 -6.81
N VAL A 160 4.98 -14.02 -6.03
CA VAL A 160 4.69 -12.65 -6.44
C VAL A 160 5.61 -12.28 -7.61
N ARG A 161 5.03 -11.78 -8.72
CA ARG A 161 5.76 -11.49 -9.95
C ARG A 161 5.53 -10.07 -10.46
N SER A 162 4.52 -9.38 -9.94
CA SER A 162 4.23 -8.01 -10.31
C SER A 162 4.04 -7.12 -9.10
N VAL A 163 4.25 -5.81 -9.28
CA VAL A 163 3.95 -4.80 -8.24
C VAL A 163 2.46 -4.86 -7.88
N SER A 164 1.59 -5.10 -8.87
CA SER A 164 0.15 -5.27 -8.64
C SER A 164 -0.17 -6.47 -7.74
N ASP A 165 0.54 -7.60 -7.88
CA ASP A 165 0.35 -8.76 -6.99
C ASP A 165 0.66 -8.38 -5.55
N MET A 166 1.75 -7.64 -5.32
CA MET A 166 2.12 -7.21 -3.97
C MET A 166 1.06 -6.31 -3.34
N LEU A 167 0.55 -5.34 -4.09
CA LEU A 167 -0.39 -4.33 -3.59
C LEU A 167 -1.83 -4.85 -3.47
N CYS A 168 -2.26 -5.73 -4.37
CA CYS A 168 -3.63 -6.24 -4.41
C CYS A 168 -3.79 -7.57 -3.67
N LEU A 169 -2.80 -8.48 -3.74
CA LEU A 169 -2.96 -9.85 -3.24
C LEU A 169 -2.24 -10.07 -1.90
N ARG A 170 -1.04 -9.51 -1.72
CA ARG A 170 -0.24 -9.78 -0.52
C ARG A 170 -0.54 -8.80 0.62
N THR A 171 -0.33 -7.51 0.42
CA THR A 171 -0.68 -6.50 1.41
C THR A 171 -2.16 -6.13 1.39
N ARG A 172 -2.82 -6.31 0.25
CA ARG A 172 -4.19 -5.85 -0.02
C ARG A 172 -4.37 -4.34 0.19
N LEU A 173 -3.28 -3.59 0.13
CA LEU A 173 -3.25 -2.15 0.39
C LEU A 173 -4.14 -1.38 -0.59
N ALA A 174 -4.23 -1.85 -1.85
CA ALA A 174 -5.12 -1.29 -2.86
C ALA A 174 -6.60 -1.26 -2.42
N TYR A 175 -7.03 -2.26 -1.64
CA TYR A 175 -8.40 -2.35 -1.12
C TYR A 175 -8.61 -1.53 0.16
N LEU A 176 -7.54 -1.25 0.90
CA LEU A 176 -7.60 -0.50 2.15
C LEU A 176 -7.49 1.01 1.90
N ASN A 177 -6.56 1.41 1.04
CA ASN A 177 -6.30 2.80 0.70
C ASN A 177 -5.54 2.85 -0.62
N VAL A 178 -6.21 3.25 -1.69
CA VAL A 178 -5.63 3.28 -3.04
C VAL A 178 -4.50 4.30 -3.18
N GLU A 179 -4.57 5.43 -2.49
CA GLU A 179 -3.51 6.45 -2.54
C GLU A 179 -2.26 5.99 -1.78
N ALA A 180 -2.43 5.34 -0.63
CA ALA A 180 -1.32 4.69 0.05
C ALA A 180 -0.67 3.60 -0.82
N ALA A 181 -1.47 2.82 -1.55
CA ALA A 181 -0.95 1.84 -2.51
C ALA A 181 -0.17 2.51 -3.64
N ARG A 182 -0.67 3.62 -4.20
CA ARG A 182 0.03 4.39 -5.26
C ARG A 182 1.39 4.90 -4.78
N SER A 183 1.42 5.49 -3.59
CA SER A 183 2.63 6.12 -3.06
C SER A 183 3.76 5.12 -2.79
N CYS A 184 3.46 3.84 -2.56
CA CYS A 184 4.51 2.84 -2.35
C CYS A 184 4.92 2.07 -3.62
N ILE A 185 4.28 2.30 -4.78
CA ILE A 185 4.62 1.62 -6.05
C ILE A 185 6.13 1.68 -6.36
N PRO A 186 6.79 2.86 -6.37
CA PRO A 186 8.20 2.92 -6.72
C PRO A 186 9.08 2.09 -5.78
N ARG A 187 8.81 2.18 -4.47
CA ARG A 187 9.58 1.43 -3.48
C ARG A 187 9.37 -0.09 -3.61
N VAL A 188 8.15 -0.53 -3.85
CA VAL A 188 7.85 -1.95 -4.11
C VAL A 188 8.56 -2.43 -5.38
N ALA A 189 8.56 -1.62 -6.46
CA ALA A 189 9.24 -1.95 -7.70
C ALA A 189 10.76 -2.10 -7.51
N ASP A 190 11.39 -1.22 -6.71
CA ASP A 190 12.81 -1.34 -6.37
C ASP A 190 13.12 -2.63 -5.62
N LEU A 191 12.37 -2.91 -4.55
CA LEU A 191 12.57 -4.12 -3.74
C LEU A 191 12.33 -5.41 -4.54
N MET A 192 11.30 -5.41 -5.38
CA MET A 192 11.03 -6.54 -6.27
C MET A 192 12.10 -6.67 -7.35
N GLY A 193 12.55 -5.54 -7.92
CA GLY A 193 13.62 -5.49 -8.90
C GLY A 193 14.93 -6.09 -8.35
N GLU A 194 15.31 -5.73 -7.12
CA GLU A 194 16.44 -6.33 -6.41
C GLU A 194 16.27 -7.87 -6.26
N SER A 195 15.07 -8.31 -5.90
CA SER A 195 14.79 -9.73 -5.62
C SER A 195 14.64 -10.59 -6.89
N LEU A 196 14.10 -10.03 -7.97
CA LEU A 196 13.74 -10.73 -9.21
C LEU A 196 14.71 -10.44 -10.36
N GLY A 197 15.71 -9.57 -10.15
CA GLY A 197 16.71 -9.24 -11.16
C GLY A 197 16.16 -8.38 -12.31
N TRP A 198 15.22 -7.47 -12.03
CA TRP A 198 14.67 -6.56 -13.05
C TRP A 198 15.69 -5.50 -13.47
N ASN A 199 15.74 -5.22 -14.76
CA ASN A 199 16.41 -4.05 -15.27
C ASN A 199 15.50 -2.80 -15.17
N GLU A 200 16.03 -1.62 -15.47
CA GLU A 200 15.29 -0.35 -15.37
C GLU A 200 14.06 -0.30 -16.31
N VAL A 201 14.14 -0.94 -17.47
CA VAL A 201 13.01 -1.02 -18.43
C VAL A 201 11.86 -1.84 -17.83
N GLU A 202 12.17 -2.99 -17.24
CA GLU A 202 11.17 -3.83 -16.60
C GLU A 202 10.58 -3.15 -15.36
N LYS A 203 11.39 -2.48 -14.53
CA LYS A 203 10.89 -1.72 -13.39
C LYS A 203 9.91 -0.62 -13.84
N ALA A 204 10.27 0.15 -14.88
CA ALA A 204 9.41 1.20 -15.40
C ALA A 204 8.07 0.62 -15.90
N ARG A 205 8.11 -0.50 -16.61
CA ARG A 205 6.92 -1.22 -17.06
C ARG A 205 6.04 -1.67 -15.88
N GLN A 206 6.62 -2.26 -14.85
CA GLN A 206 5.92 -2.72 -13.65
C GLN A 206 5.28 -1.56 -12.87
N ILE A 207 5.93 -0.42 -12.81
CA ILE A 207 5.38 0.79 -12.20
C ILE A 207 4.15 1.26 -12.99
N GLU A 208 4.25 1.36 -14.33
CA GLU A 208 3.14 1.80 -15.19
C GLU A 208 1.97 0.83 -15.11
N ASP A 209 2.22 -0.48 -15.22
CA ASP A 209 1.20 -1.52 -15.10
C ASP A 209 0.46 -1.44 -13.74
N ALA A 210 1.20 -1.19 -12.65
CA ALA A 210 0.60 -1.04 -11.33
C ALA A 210 -0.23 0.24 -11.19
N ILE A 211 0.22 1.36 -11.75
CA ILE A 211 -0.55 2.61 -11.78
C ILE A 211 -1.85 2.39 -12.57
N GLN A 212 -1.77 1.76 -13.73
CA GLN A 212 -2.93 1.45 -14.55
C GLN A 212 -3.91 0.53 -13.80
N LYS A 213 -3.40 -0.51 -13.13
CA LYS A 213 -4.24 -1.41 -12.31
C LYS A 213 -4.94 -0.67 -11.18
N LEU A 214 -4.26 0.23 -10.49
CA LEU A 214 -4.87 1.00 -9.40
C LEU A 214 -5.90 2.04 -9.88
N ASN A 215 -5.93 2.38 -11.18
CA ASN A 215 -6.98 3.22 -11.75
C ASN A 215 -8.36 2.51 -11.79
N GLU A 216 -8.39 1.19 -11.68
CA GLU A 216 -9.64 0.42 -11.55
C GLU A 216 -10.31 0.60 -10.18
N PHE A 217 -9.55 1.07 -9.17
CA PHE A 217 -10.06 1.32 -7.83
C PHE A 217 -10.61 2.74 -7.73
N GLY A 218 -11.82 2.88 -7.21
CA GLY A 218 -12.36 4.17 -6.78
C GLY A 218 -11.68 4.61 -5.48
N GLY A 219 -11.61 5.90 -5.27
CA GLY A 219 -11.00 6.49 -4.07
C GLY A 219 -11.26 7.98 -4.04
N PRO A 220 -10.51 8.74 -3.22
CA PRO A 220 -10.52 10.19 -3.30
C PRO A 220 -10.25 10.59 -4.76
N VAL A 221 -11.07 11.48 -5.30
CA VAL A 221 -10.85 11.95 -6.68
C VAL A 221 -9.48 12.61 -6.70
N PRO A 222 -8.49 12.10 -7.46
CA PRO A 222 -7.23 12.80 -7.57
C PRO A 222 -7.54 14.22 -8.08
N LYS A 223 -7.11 15.26 -7.37
CA LYS A 223 -7.04 16.58 -7.97
C LYS A 223 -6.27 16.36 -9.29
N ARG A 224 -6.79 16.84 -10.42
CA ARG A 224 -6.14 16.70 -11.72
C ARG A 224 -4.71 17.26 -11.63
N VAL A 225 -3.77 16.41 -11.36
CA VAL A 225 -2.35 16.71 -11.55
C VAL A 225 -2.14 16.61 -13.05
N ASN A 226 -1.83 17.72 -13.68
CA ASN A 226 -1.49 17.76 -15.09
C ASN A 226 -0.41 16.71 -15.36
N SER A 227 -0.63 15.87 -16.35
CA SER A 227 0.18 14.71 -16.70
C SER A 227 1.66 14.99 -17.04
N ALA A 228 2.08 16.26 -17.04
CA ALA A 228 3.45 16.69 -17.28
C ALA A 228 4.34 16.78 -16.02
N GLN A 229 3.81 16.58 -14.80
CA GLN A 229 4.54 16.77 -13.55
C GLN A 229 4.47 15.57 -12.61
N LYS A 230 4.67 14.37 -13.11
CA LYS A 230 5.05 13.21 -12.28
C LYS A 230 6.54 13.25 -11.96
N SER A 231 7.04 14.33 -11.38
CA SER A 231 8.35 14.32 -10.77
C SER A 231 8.24 13.81 -9.34
N PHE A 232 8.96 12.76 -9.08
CA PHE A 232 9.14 12.05 -7.84
C PHE A 232 9.34 13.00 -6.65
N VAL A 233 8.31 13.22 -5.86
CA VAL A 233 8.49 13.67 -4.49
C VAL A 233 8.77 12.42 -3.66
N GLY A 234 10.04 12.17 -3.37
CA GLY A 234 10.41 11.04 -2.50
C GLY A 234 9.74 11.17 -1.13
N ALA A 235 9.47 10.05 -0.47
CA ALA A 235 8.81 10.01 0.84
C ALA A 235 9.51 10.90 1.91
N SER A 236 10.81 11.16 1.76
CA SER A 236 11.56 12.11 2.58
C SER A 236 11.09 13.55 2.41
N THR A 237 10.79 13.98 1.18
CA THR A 237 10.37 15.36 0.87
C THR A 237 8.99 15.67 1.43
N ALA A 238 8.01 14.75 1.31
CA ALA A 238 6.68 14.94 1.90
C ALA A 238 6.71 14.99 3.44
N ARG A 239 7.63 14.27 4.07
CA ARG A 239 7.83 14.32 5.51
C ARG A 239 8.46 15.64 5.96
N ASP A 240 9.44 16.11 5.21
CA ASP A 240 10.10 17.39 5.47
C ASP A 240 9.12 18.56 5.31
N LEU A 241 8.23 18.51 4.31
CA LEU A 241 7.17 19.50 4.09
C LEU A 241 6.11 19.47 5.21
N LYS A 242 5.76 18.31 5.74
CA LYS A 242 4.89 18.21 6.93
C LYS A 242 5.52 18.80 8.18
N MET A 243 6.83 18.61 8.36
CA MET A 243 7.56 19.22 9.47
C MET A 243 7.64 20.75 9.29
N LEU A 244 7.90 21.21 8.07
CA LEU A 244 7.93 22.64 7.75
C LEU A 244 6.57 23.28 8.02
N PHE A 245 5.47 22.68 7.54
CA PHE A 245 4.12 23.18 7.80
C PHE A 245 3.86 23.37 9.31
N LYS A 246 4.21 22.38 10.13
CA LYS A 246 4.09 22.47 11.60
C LYS A 246 4.95 23.54 12.25
N THR A 247 6.03 23.94 11.59
CA THR A 247 6.91 25.01 12.08
C THR A 247 6.33 26.38 11.72
N LEU A 248 5.60 26.45 10.62
CA LEU A 248 4.94 27.67 10.12
C LEU A 248 3.57 27.91 10.80
N ASP A 249 2.88 26.85 11.19
CA ASP A 249 1.66 26.87 12.00
C ASP A 249 2.04 27.17 13.46
N ILE A 250 2.15 28.47 13.77
CA ILE A 250 2.71 28.97 15.03
C ILE A 250 1.72 28.78 16.18
N ASP A 251 0.44 28.98 15.92
CA ASP A 251 -0.62 28.83 16.92
C ASP A 251 -1.16 27.41 17.05
N GLY A 252 -0.73 26.50 16.15
CA GLY A 252 -1.07 25.06 16.17
C GLY A 252 -2.51 24.77 15.80
N ASN A 253 -3.18 25.68 15.07
CA ASN A 253 -4.58 25.54 14.69
C ASN A 253 -4.83 24.59 13.51
N GLY A 254 -3.77 24.07 12.85
CA GLY A 254 -3.82 23.10 11.77
C GLY A 254 -4.00 23.67 10.38
N TYR A 255 -3.94 24.98 10.21
CA TYR A 255 -3.91 25.69 8.93
C TYR A 255 -2.98 26.90 9.02
N LEU A 256 -2.51 27.42 7.89
CA LEU A 256 -1.76 28.67 7.83
C LEU A 256 -2.69 29.81 7.42
N ASP A 257 -2.56 30.92 8.09
CA ASP A 257 -3.19 32.18 7.68
C ASP A 257 -2.19 33.12 6.97
N VAL A 258 -2.66 34.26 6.46
CA VAL A 258 -1.84 35.25 5.74
C VAL A 258 -0.75 35.83 6.65
N GLN A 259 -0.99 35.96 7.96
CA GLN A 259 -0.04 36.55 8.91
C GLN A 259 1.09 35.56 9.20
N GLU A 260 0.77 34.27 9.36
CA GLU A 260 1.78 33.22 9.50
C GLU A 260 2.61 33.04 8.24
N MET A 261 2.01 33.18 7.06
CA MET A 261 2.74 33.17 5.79
C MET A 261 3.67 34.39 5.65
N ALA A 262 3.24 35.57 6.08
CA ALA A 262 4.12 36.77 6.09
C ALA A 262 5.28 36.59 7.05
N HIS A 263 5.03 36.09 8.26
CA HIS A 263 6.07 35.78 9.24
C HIS A 263 7.02 34.69 8.76
N ALA A 264 6.53 33.69 8.05
CA ALA A 264 7.34 32.66 7.41
C ALA A 264 8.27 33.25 6.35
N ALA A 265 7.80 34.19 5.54
CA ALA A 265 8.62 34.88 4.55
C ALA A 265 9.77 35.67 5.22
N ASP A 266 9.48 36.39 6.31
CA ASP A 266 10.47 37.13 7.09
C ASP A 266 11.51 36.20 7.73
N LEU A 267 11.08 35.11 8.38
CA LEU A 267 11.96 34.12 8.99
C LEU A 267 12.91 33.45 7.98
N LEU A 268 12.48 33.30 6.75
CA LEU A 268 13.22 32.68 5.68
C LEU A 268 14.12 33.67 4.91
N GLY A 269 14.09 34.96 5.28
CA GLY A 269 14.86 36.01 4.65
C GLY A 269 14.43 36.26 3.20
N LEU A 270 13.15 36.03 2.88
CA LEU A 270 12.56 36.31 1.58
C LEU A 270 12.12 37.75 1.57
N ASP A 271 12.68 38.53 0.66
CA ASP A 271 12.28 39.93 0.45
C ASP A 271 10.99 39.96 -0.39
N LEU A 272 9.85 39.65 0.28
CA LEU A 272 8.51 39.64 -0.29
C LEU A 272 7.69 40.78 0.31
N ASN A 273 7.06 41.55 -0.55
CA ASN A 273 6.11 42.55 -0.07
C ASN A 273 4.75 41.92 0.25
N SER A 274 3.88 42.67 0.98
CA SER A 274 2.58 42.18 1.45
C SER A 274 1.64 41.72 0.30
N GLN A 275 1.79 42.29 -0.88
CA GLN A 275 1.01 41.94 -2.06
C GLN A 275 1.46 40.58 -2.63
N GLU A 276 2.79 40.34 -2.71
CA GLU A 276 3.36 39.08 -3.16
C GLU A 276 3.01 37.93 -2.20
N VAL A 277 3.05 38.20 -0.88
CA VAL A 277 2.61 37.20 0.12
C VAL A 277 1.14 36.84 -0.07
N SER A 278 0.27 37.84 -0.29
CA SER A 278 -1.16 37.61 -0.52
C SER A 278 -1.43 36.85 -1.82
N GLU A 279 -0.66 37.10 -2.88
CA GLU A 279 -0.77 36.37 -4.16
C GLU A 279 -0.35 34.89 -4.00
N ILE A 280 0.75 34.64 -3.28
CA ILE A 280 1.23 33.28 -3.00
C ILE A 280 0.19 32.53 -2.14
N PHE A 281 -0.31 33.20 -1.10
CA PHE A 281 -1.33 32.65 -0.23
C PHE A 281 -2.61 32.27 -1.00
N SER A 282 -3.12 33.17 -1.84
CA SER A 282 -4.30 32.90 -2.66
C SER A 282 -4.12 31.73 -3.65
N LYS A 283 -2.90 31.50 -4.12
CA LYS A 283 -2.58 30.36 -4.97
C LYS A 283 -2.47 29.04 -4.20
N MET A 284 -2.09 29.09 -2.92
CA MET A 284 -2.06 27.94 -2.03
C MET A 284 -3.46 27.56 -1.54
N ASP A 285 -4.29 28.58 -1.21
CA ASP A 285 -5.67 28.43 -0.76
C ASP A 285 -6.58 28.02 -1.94
N GLY A 286 -6.56 26.75 -2.25
CA GLY A 286 -7.37 26.18 -3.34
C GLY A 286 -8.86 26.11 -3.05
N ALA A 287 -9.25 26.19 -1.77
CA ALA A 287 -10.63 26.22 -1.32
C ALA A 287 -11.22 27.64 -1.27
N HIS A 288 -10.36 28.68 -1.33
CA HIS A 288 -10.71 30.10 -1.21
C HIS A 288 -11.49 30.41 0.08
N ASP A 289 -11.10 29.76 1.18
CA ASP A 289 -11.71 29.93 2.51
C ASP A 289 -10.84 30.79 3.47
N GLY A 290 -9.74 31.34 2.96
CA GLY A 290 -8.80 32.15 3.72
C GLY A 290 -7.87 31.33 4.63
N ARG A 291 -7.74 30.04 4.37
CA ARG A 291 -6.93 29.10 5.14
C ARG A 291 -6.18 28.17 4.22
N VAL A 292 -4.91 27.93 4.51
CA VAL A 292 -4.10 26.96 3.78
C VAL A 292 -3.86 25.74 4.66
N TYR A 293 -4.51 24.64 4.34
CA TYR A 293 -4.32 23.37 5.06
C TYR A 293 -3.05 22.64 4.61
N GLN A 294 -2.56 21.75 5.46
CA GLN A 294 -1.32 20.98 5.20
C GLN A 294 -1.32 20.28 3.82
N THR A 295 -2.47 19.81 3.38
CA THR A 295 -2.63 19.16 2.06
C THR A 295 -2.47 20.16 0.92
N GLU A 296 -3.05 21.35 1.04
CA GLU A 296 -2.94 22.43 0.03
C GLU A 296 -1.53 22.97 -0.05
N PHE A 297 -0.88 23.14 1.11
CA PHE A 297 0.53 23.53 1.18
C PHE A 297 1.44 22.52 0.45
N ILE A 298 1.27 21.23 0.71
CA ILE A 298 2.07 20.17 0.06
C ILE A 298 1.76 20.08 -1.44
N ASP A 299 0.49 20.18 -1.83
CA ASP A 299 0.06 20.15 -3.23
C ASP A 299 0.62 21.35 -4.02
N TRP A 300 0.54 22.56 -3.43
CA TRP A 300 1.11 23.78 -4.02
C TRP A 300 2.64 23.64 -4.17
N TRP A 301 3.33 23.18 -3.13
CA TRP A 301 4.79 23.00 -3.15
C TRP A 301 5.25 22.06 -4.26
N SER A 302 4.54 20.98 -4.48
CA SER A 302 4.85 20.00 -5.54
C SER A 302 4.58 20.53 -6.95
N THR A 303 3.76 21.55 -7.10
CA THR A 303 3.40 22.18 -8.39
C THR A 303 4.17 23.47 -8.69
N ALA A 304 4.80 24.08 -7.69
CA ALA A 304 5.38 25.42 -7.74
C ALA A 304 6.72 25.56 -8.51
N GLN A 305 7.21 24.50 -9.17
CA GLN A 305 8.54 24.52 -9.80
C GLN A 305 8.67 25.36 -11.07
N ASP A 306 7.57 25.90 -11.62
CA ASP A 306 7.58 26.57 -12.93
C ASP A 306 7.57 28.11 -12.90
N ASN A 307 7.40 28.75 -11.72
CA ASN A 307 7.36 30.21 -11.58
C ASN A 307 8.60 30.76 -10.87
N GLN A 308 9.17 31.87 -11.34
CA GLN A 308 10.40 32.47 -10.73
C GLN A 308 10.24 32.83 -9.25
N LEU A 309 9.07 33.26 -8.81
CA LEU A 309 8.78 33.59 -7.41
C LEU A 309 8.65 32.31 -6.56
N GLU A 310 7.98 31.33 -7.07
CA GLU A 310 7.78 30.00 -6.49
C GLU A 310 9.12 29.23 -6.42
N ALA A 311 9.97 29.36 -7.44
CA ALA A 311 11.32 28.80 -7.47
C ALA A 311 12.28 29.46 -6.45
N LYS A 312 12.11 30.75 -6.14
CA LYS A 312 12.87 31.45 -5.08
C LYS A 312 12.49 30.90 -3.70
N LEU A 313 11.19 30.78 -3.42
CA LEU A 313 10.68 30.20 -2.17
C LEU A 313 11.16 28.77 -1.98
N GLY A 314 11.05 27.93 -3.01
CA GLY A 314 11.47 26.53 -3.02
C GLY A 314 12.97 26.35 -2.78
N LYS A 315 13.82 27.16 -3.41
CA LYS A 315 15.28 27.09 -3.23
C LYS A 315 15.70 27.54 -1.82
N THR A 316 15.10 28.59 -1.28
CA THR A 316 15.47 29.12 0.05
C THR A 316 15.00 28.18 1.18
N LEU A 317 13.81 27.62 1.07
CA LEU A 317 13.33 26.63 2.03
C LEU A 317 14.12 25.31 1.97
N SER A 318 14.51 24.86 0.79
CA SER A 318 15.37 23.67 0.63
C SER A 318 16.77 23.87 1.19
N SER A 319 17.37 25.06 1.07
CA SER A 319 18.69 25.37 1.63
C SER A 319 18.68 25.44 3.15
N ASN A 320 17.59 25.96 3.76
CA ASN A 320 17.46 26.06 5.22
C ASN A 320 17.17 24.70 5.88
N LEU A 321 16.48 23.80 5.22
CA LEU A 321 16.33 22.39 5.64
C LEU A 321 17.66 21.62 5.61
N GLY A 322 18.56 21.96 4.67
CA GLY A 322 19.92 21.42 4.58
C GLY A 322 20.87 21.92 5.68
N SER A 323 20.74 23.18 6.10
CA SER A 323 21.62 23.80 7.10
C SER A 323 21.28 23.39 8.54
N SER A 324 20.02 23.06 8.85
CA SER A 324 19.63 22.54 10.16
C SER A 324 20.14 21.11 10.42
N ARG A 325 20.52 20.36 9.38
CA ARG A 325 21.17 19.05 9.51
C ARG A 325 22.66 19.12 9.85
N SER A 326 23.35 20.22 9.50
CA SER A 326 24.78 20.38 9.76
C SER A 326 25.10 20.93 11.14
N SER A 327 24.14 21.54 11.86
CA SER A 327 24.35 22.11 13.19
C SER A 327 24.11 21.14 14.36
N GLN A 328 23.57 19.94 14.11
CA GLN A 328 23.42 18.89 15.14
C GLN A 328 24.56 17.87 15.18
N GLY A 329 25.57 18.01 14.34
CA GLY A 329 26.73 17.10 14.24
C GLY A 329 27.98 17.52 15.02
N SER A 330 27.96 18.63 15.81
CA SER A 330 29.17 19.14 16.48
C SER A 330 28.96 19.41 17.98
N PHE A 331 28.40 18.44 18.70
CA PHE A 331 28.55 18.38 20.16
C PHE A 331 28.55 16.90 20.59
N MET A 332 29.74 16.31 20.55
CA MET A 332 30.28 15.29 21.47
C MET A 332 31.76 15.06 21.08
N GLY A 333 32.63 15.80 21.75
CA GLY A 333 33.99 15.40 22.02
C GLY A 333 34.04 14.76 23.40
#